data_b3616af8485a4a8e30f7e38c0316013a
#
_entry.id   b3616af8485a4a8e30f7e38c0316013a
#
_cell.length_a   1.000
_cell.length_b   1.000
_cell.length_c   1.000
_cell.angle_alpha   90.00
_cell.angle_beta   90.00
_cell.angle_gamma   90.00
#
_symmetry.space_group_name_H-M   'P 1'
#
loop_
_entity.id
_entity.type
_entity.pdbx_description
1 polymer ?
#
loop_
_entity_poly.entity_id
_entity_poly.type
_entity_poly.pdbx_seq_one_letter_code
_entity_poly.pdbx_strand_id
1 'polypeptide(L)'
;MTIICYGDSNTWGYDPRSFLGAGYDRSWPEFLGKLTGWEIRNEGSCGREIPRRAVNFPKNADLILVMLGTNDLLQGATAETAGERMANFLATLDRERVLLLSPPPMAPGEWTNEALIRESEKLGRVYGDLAENFRIRFVDPAPWAIPMAYDGVHFTEAGHQIFAERLKEEYFRA
;
A
#
# COMPACT_ATOMS: atom_id res chain seq x y z
N MET A 1 -5.12 2.10 -20.05
CA MET A 1 -5.65 2.35 -18.69
C MET A 1 -4.66 3.23 -17.96
N THR A 2 -5.15 4.26 -17.28
CA THR A 2 -4.33 5.15 -16.43
C THR A 2 -4.63 4.85 -14.97
N ILE A 3 -3.62 4.42 -14.22
CA ILE A 3 -3.73 4.04 -12.80
C ILE A 3 -2.90 4.96 -11.94
N ILE A 4 -3.47 5.41 -10.82
CA ILE A 4 -2.74 6.13 -9.78
C ILE A 4 -2.45 5.15 -8.64
N CYS A 5 -1.19 5.02 -8.25
CA CYS A 5 -0.77 4.27 -7.05
C CYS A 5 -0.49 5.27 -5.93
N TYR A 6 -1.46 5.43 -5.03
CA TYR A 6 -1.40 6.37 -3.91
C TYR A 6 -1.02 5.64 -2.62
N GLY A 7 0.15 5.95 -2.09
CA GLY A 7 0.68 5.23 -0.94
C GLY A 7 1.83 5.95 -0.22
N ASP A 8 2.52 5.21 0.61
CA ASP A 8 3.65 5.66 1.42
C ASP A 8 5.01 5.35 0.78
N SER A 9 6.05 5.16 1.61
CA SER A 9 7.41 4.82 1.19
C SER A 9 7.50 3.49 0.42
N ASN A 10 6.67 2.51 0.74
CA ASN A 10 6.62 1.24 -0.01
C ASN A 10 6.03 1.43 -1.41
N THR A 11 5.15 2.40 -1.62
CA THR A 11 4.68 2.75 -2.96
C THR A 11 5.70 3.62 -3.69
N TRP A 12 6.32 4.57 -3.00
CA TRP A 12 7.38 5.41 -3.56
C TRP A 12 8.60 4.59 -4.00
N GLY A 13 8.93 3.51 -3.27
CA GLY A 13 10.06 2.63 -3.56
C GLY A 13 11.31 2.93 -2.72
N TYR A 14 11.14 3.33 -1.45
CA TYR A 14 12.24 3.65 -0.55
C TYR A 14 13.18 2.46 -0.35
N ASP A 15 14.50 2.68 -0.54
CA ASP A 15 15.55 1.71 -0.20
C ASP A 15 16.15 2.05 1.18
N PRO A 16 15.83 1.28 2.24
CA PRO A 16 16.33 1.56 3.59
C PRO A 16 17.84 1.36 3.73
N ARG A 17 18.51 0.76 2.76
CA ARG A 17 19.98 0.62 2.72
C ARG A 17 20.65 1.89 2.19
N SER A 18 19.89 2.78 1.56
CA SER A 18 20.44 4.01 0.99
C SER A 18 20.79 5.02 2.07
N PHE A 19 22.06 5.34 2.18
CA PHE A 19 22.56 6.35 3.13
C PHE A 19 21.99 7.77 2.88
N LEU A 20 21.59 8.05 1.65
CA LEU A 20 21.03 9.35 1.24
C LEU A 20 19.51 9.35 1.13
N GLY A 21 18.83 8.28 1.55
CA GLY A 21 17.38 8.17 1.45
C GLY A 21 16.85 8.03 0.01
N ALA A 22 17.67 7.47 -0.88
CA ALA A 22 17.24 7.19 -2.25
C ALA A 22 16.25 6.02 -2.30
N GLY A 23 15.50 5.94 -3.39
CA GLY A 23 14.67 4.78 -3.72
C GLY A 23 15.42 3.76 -4.56
N TYR A 24 14.79 2.59 -4.72
CA TYR A 24 15.19 1.60 -5.72
C TYR A 24 15.00 2.18 -7.14
N ASP A 25 15.70 1.63 -8.10
CA ASP A 25 15.52 1.99 -9.52
C ASP A 25 14.09 1.79 -10.00
N ARG A 26 13.39 0.83 -9.42
CA ARG A 26 11.97 0.56 -9.67
C ARG A 26 11.26 0.12 -8.40
N SER A 27 10.10 0.72 -8.18
CA SER A 27 9.14 0.29 -7.17
C SER A 27 8.03 -0.57 -7.80
N TRP A 28 7.13 -1.13 -6.98
CA TRP A 28 6.06 -1.99 -7.49
C TRP A 28 5.13 -1.30 -8.51
N PRO A 29 4.84 0.02 -8.44
CA PRO A 29 4.07 0.69 -9.50
C PRO A 29 4.76 0.63 -10.87
N GLU A 30 6.08 0.88 -10.91
CA GLU A 30 6.83 0.83 -12.18
C GLU A 30 6.92 -0.61 -12.72
N PHE A 31 7.08 -1.61 -11.84
CA PHE A 31 7.01 -3.01 -12.25
C PHE A 31 5.62 -3.34 -12.80
N LEU A 32 4.53 -2.91 -12.15
CA LEU A 32 3.17 -3.13 -12.63
C LEU A 32 2.94 -2.50 -14.00
N GLY A 33 3.41 -1.27 -14.22
CA GLY A 33 3.35 -0.59 -15.51
C GLY A 33 4.05 -1.37 -16.60
N LYS A 34 5.26 -1.89 -16.32
CA LYS A 34 6.02 -2.72 -17.26
C LYS A 34 5.31 -4.05 -17.58
N LEU A 35 4.70 -4.68 -16.58
CA LEU A 35 4.01 -5.96 -16.73
C LEU A 35 2.68 -5.86 -17.49
N THR A 36 2.02 -4.71 -17.43
CA THR A 36 0.68 -4.50 -17.99
C THR A 36 0.66 -3.65 -19.26
N GLY A 37 1.70 -2.83 -19.46
CA GLY A 37 1.72 -1.81 -20.52
C GLY A 37 0.80 -0.61 -20.22
N TRP A 38 0.28 -0.46 -19.01
CA TRP A 38 -0.59 0.65 -18.61
C TRP A 38 0.21 1.88 -18.18
N GLU A 39 -0.42 3.04 -18.26
CA GLU A 39 0.11 4.27 -17.68
C GLU A 39 -0.06 4.20 -16.16
N ILE A 40 1.04 4.08 -15.44
CA ILE A 40 1.04 4.07 -13.98
C ILE A 40 1.64 5.39 -13.48
N ARG A 41 0.92 6.06 -12.57
CA ARG A 41 1.40 7.24 -11.86
C ARG A 41 1.69 6.85 -10.42
N ASN A 42 2.98 6.88 -10.08
CA ASN A 42 3.42 6.63 -8.71
C ASN A 42 3.27 7.91 -7.88
N GLU A 43 2.26 7.93 -7.03
CA GLU A 43 1.97 9.00 -6.06
C GLU A 43 2.34 8.54 -4.63
N GLY A 44 3.37 7.73 -4.52
CA GLY A 44 3.97 7.35 -3.23
C GLY A 44 4.69 8.53 -2.58
N SER A 45 4.68 8.59 -1.26
CA SER A 45 5.40 9.61 -0.48
C SER A 45 5.87 9.06 0.86
N CYS A 46 7.16 9.12 1.12
CA CYS A 46 7.74 8.61 2.37
C CYS A 46 7.08 9.26 3.59
N GLY A 47 6.76 8.46 4.59
CA GLY A 47 6.13 8.92 5.83
C GLY A 47 4.63 9.26 5.73
N ARG A 48 4.00 9.05 4.57
CA ARG A 48 2.58 9.38 4.42
C ARG A 48 1.71 8.49 5.31
N GLU A 49 0.97 9.12 6.21
CA GLU A 49 -0.16 8.54 6.92
C GLU A 49 -1.44 8.61 6.08
N ILE A 50 -2.49 7.94 6.54
CA ILE A 50 -3.83 8.04 5.94
C ILE A 50 -4.31 9.49 6.00
N PRO A 51 -4.70 10.10 4.86
CA PRO A 51 -5.09 11.51 4.82
C PRO A 51 -6.29 11.82 5.72
N ARG A 52 -6.20 12.92 6.46
CA ARG A 52 -7.29 13.43 7.31
C ARG A 52 -8.19 14.44 6.58
N ARG A 53 -7.90 14.69 5.31
CA ARG A 53 -8.64 15.59 4.44
C ARG A 53 -8.83 14.94 3.08
N ALA A 54 -9.83 15.40 2.34
CA ALA A 54 -10.05 14.96 0.97
C ALA A 54 -8.80 15.20 0.09
N VAL A 55 -8.51 14.23 -0.76
CA VAL A 55 -7.48 14.31 -1.79
C VAL A 55 -8.17 14.32 -3.15
N ASN A 56 -7.79 15.26 -4.00
CA ASN A 56 -8.35 15.34 -5.35
C ASN A 56 -7.47 14.57 -6.32
N PHE A 57 -8.02 13.50 -6.86
CA PHE A 57 -7.37 12.74 -7.92
C PHE A 57 -7.82 13.21 -9.31
N PRO A 58 -6.94 13.13 -10.33
CA PRO A 58 -7.29 13.45 -11.71
C PRO A 58 -8.52 12.65 -12.20
N LYS A 59 -9.43 13.34 -12.89
CA LYS A 59 -10.67 12.71 -13.41
C LYS A 59 -10.41 11.66 -14.48
N ASN A 60 -9.29 11.76 -15.18
CA ASN A 60 -8.87 10.83 -16.23
C ASN A 60 -8.15 9.58 -15.72
N ALA A 61 -8.01 9.40 -14.41
CA ALA A 61 -7.55 8.13 -13.86
C ALA A 61 -8.67 7.10 -13.89
N ASP A 62 -8.42 5.95 -14.47
CA ASP A 62 -9.39 4.84 -14.51
C ASP A 62 -9.49 4.13 -13.16
N LEU A 63 -8.39 4.09 -12.41
CA LEU A 63 -8.32 3.39 -11.14
C LEU A 63 -7.33 4.09 -10.19
N ILE A 64 -7.64 4.07 -8.90
CA ILE A 64 -6.79 4.57 -7.82
C ILE A 64 -6.51 3.41 -6.87
N LEU A 65 -5.27 2.97 -6.81
CA LEU A 65 -4.80 1.98 -5.84
C LEU A 65 -4.36 2.72 -4.59
N VAL A 66 -5.02 2.45 -3.47
CA VAL A 66 -4.70 3.06 -2.18
C VAL A 66 -4.04 2.02 -1.29
N MET A 67 -2.78 2.25 -0.91
CA MET A 67 -2.03 1.41 0.03
C MET A 67 -1.39 2.29 1.10
N LEU A 68 -2.05 2.42 2.24
CA LEU A 68 -1.65 3.25 3.39
C LEU A 68 -2.02 2.55 4.70
N GLY A 69 -1.43 3.00 5.80
CA GLY A 69 -1.66 2.50 7.15
C GLY A 69 -0.37 2.14 7.88
N THR A 70 0.70 1.80 7.15
CA THR A 70 2.01 1.48 7.74
C THR A 70 2.50 2.59 8.65
N ASN A 71 2.48 3.84 8.20
CA ASN A 71 2.96 4.97 9.01
C ASN A 71 2.03 5.30 10.16
N ASP A 72 0.72 5.07 10.02
CA ASP A 72 -0.22 5.22 11.15
C ASP A 72 0.14 4.26 12.27
N LEU A 73 0.43 3.00 11.95
CA LEU A 73 0.88 2.00 12.93
C LEU A 73 2.24 2.39 13.55
N LEU A 74 3.21 2.82 12.75
CA LEU A 74 4.52 3.28 13.21
C LEU A 74 4.41 4.50 14.15
N GLN A 75 3.38 5.32 14.00
CA GLN A 75 3.06 6.45 14.87
C GLN A 75 2.18 6.04 16.07
N GLY A 76 1.97 4.74 16.31
CA GLY A 76 1.31 4.21 17.48
C GLY A 76 -0.21 4.04 17.35
N ALA A 77 -0.78 4.14 16.14
CA ALA A 77 -2.17 3.77 15.94
C ALA A 77 -2.34 2.25 16.04
N THR A 78 -3.52 1.79 16.47
CA THR A 78 -3.93 0.40 16.30
C THR A 78 -4.48 0.16 14.90
N ALA A 79 -4.62 -1.11 14.51
CA ALA A 79 -5.25 -1.47 13.25
C ALA A 79 -6.68 -0.91 13.14
N GLU A 80 -7.44 -0.94 14.25
CA GLU A 80 -8.79 -0.39 14.32
C GLU A 80 -8.80 1.12 14.10
N THR A 81 -7.88 1.86 14.76
CA THR A 81 -7.74 3.32 14.55
C THR A 81 -7.35 3.65 13.11
N ALA A 82 -6.44 2.88 12.51
CA ALA A 82 -6.08 3.03 11.11
C ALA A 82 -7.29 2.73 10.20
N GLY A 83 -8.10 1.72 10.52
CA GLY A 83 -9.35 1.40 9.84
C GLY A 83 -10.36 2.55 9.88
N GLU A 84 -10.57 3.19 11.04
CA GLU A 84 -11.44 4.36 11.16
C GLU A 84 -10.95 5.54 10.31
N ARG A 85 -9.65 5.80 10.31
CA ARG A 85 -9.04 6.82 9.46
C ARG A 85 -9.23 6.52 7.98
N MET A 86 -9.02 5.25 7.58
CA MET A 86 -9.21 4.80 6.20
C MET A 86 -10.68 4.91 5.79
N ALA A 87 -11.64 4.56 6.65
CA ALA A 87 -13.07 4.74 6.40
C ALA A 87 -13.41 6.21 6.09
N ASN A 88 -12.91 7.12 6.91
CA ASN A 88 -13.12 8.56 6.71
C ASN A 88 -12.49 9.05 5.40
N PHE A 89 -11.31 8.57 5.06
CA PHE A 89 -10.65 8.92 3.80
C PHE A 89 -11.42 8.39 2.59
N LEU A 90 -11.78 7.10 2.59
CA LEU A 90 -12.52 6.46 1.50
C LEU A 90 -13.91 7.09 1.28
N ALA A 91 -14.53 7.63 2.33
CA ALA A 91 -15.80 8.36 2.21
C ALA A 91 -15.70 9.63 1.35
N THR A 92 -14.48 10.16 1.17
CA THR A 92 -14.23 11.35 0.31
C THR A 92 -13.94 10.99 -1.15
N LEU A 93 -13.81 9.71 -1.49
CA LEU A 93 -13.39 9.24 -2.81
C LEU A 93 -14.57 8.68 -3.62
N ASP A 94 -14.40 8.70 -4.93
CA ASP A 94 -15.24 7.94 -5.86
C ASP A 94 -14.91 6.44 -5.74
N ARG A 95 -15.78 5.70 -5.05
CA ARG A 95 -15.57 4.31 -4.66
C ARG A 95 -15.45 3.36 -5.84
N GLU A 96 -16.12 3.64 -6.96
CA GLU A 96 -16.08 2.81 -8.17
C GLU A 96 -14.67 2.79 -8.79
N ARG A 97 -13.91 3.83 -8.54
CA ARG A 97 -12.54 4.01 -9.03
C ARG A 97 -11.46 3.60 -8.03
N VAL A 98 -11.82 3.05 -6.87
CA VAL A 98 -10.86 2.68 -5.83
C VAL A 98 -10.63 1.18 -5.80
N LEU A 99 -9.36 0.81 -5.68
CA LEU A 99 -8.89 -0.49 -5.21
C LEU A 99 -8.10 -0.26 -3.92
N LEU A 100 -8.65 -0.74 -2.81
CA LEU A 100 -7.97 -0.71 -1.52
C LEU A 100 -7.00 -1.89 -1.42
N LEU A 101 -5.74 -1.59 -1.12
CA LEU A 101 -4.72 -2.58 -0.80
C LEU A 101 -4.38 -2.46 0.68
N SER A 102 -4.43 -3.55 1.43
CA SER A 102 -3.79 -3.56 2.74
C SER A 102 -2.26 -3.51 2.55
N PRO A 103 -1.51 -2.77 3.37
CA PRO A 103 -0.08 -3.00 3.46
C PRO A 103 0.19 -4.46 3.86
N PRO A 104 1.20 -5.12 3.25
CA PRO A 104 1.64 -6.43 3.74
C PRO A 104 2.05 -6.36 5.22
N PRO A 105 1.86 -7.42 6.01
CA PRO A 105 2.31 -7.47 7.39
C PRO A 105 3.81 -7.16 7.53
N MET A 106 4.15 -6.43 8.57
CA MET A 106 5.55 -6.17 8.92
C MET A 106 6.25 -7.45 9.35
N ALA A 107 7.56 -7.52 9.13
CA ALA A 107 8.42 -8.61 9.56
C ALA A 107 9.26 -8.21 10.80
N PRO A 108 9.86 -9.16 11.52
CA PRO A 108 10.89 -8.84 12.51
C PRO A 108 12.04 -8.05 11.87
N GLY A 109 12.41 -6.93 12.49
CA GLY A 109 13.44 -6.03 11.96
C GLY A 109 13.79 -4.91 12.94
N GLU A 110 14.71 -4.03 12.53
CA GLU A 110 15.20 -2.96 13.41
C GLU A 110 14.14 -1.93 13.83
N TRP A 111 13.09 -1.74 13.00
CA TRP A 111 12.04 -0.75 13.26
C TRP A 111 10.75 -1.38 13.81
N THR A 112 10.76 -2.69 14.04
CA THR A 112 9.56 -3.41 14.44
C THR A 112 9.72 -4.05 15.82
N ASN A 113 8.60 -4.32 16.46
CA ASN A 113 8.48 -5.15 17.64
C ASN A 113 7.24 -6.03 17.51
N GLU A 114 7.09 -7.01 18.40
CA GLU A 114 5.97 -7.95 18.33
C GLU A 114 4.58 -7.29 18.36
N ALA A 115 4.42 -6.19 19.11
CA ALA A 115 3.14 -5.49 19.17
C ALA A 115 2.80 -4.84 17.84
N LEU A 116 3.78 -4.18 17.20
CA LEU A 116 3.62 -3.54 15.91
C LEU A 116 3.36 -4.55 14.79
N ILE A 117 4.08 -5.69 14.82
CA ILE A 117 3.86 -6.77 13.85
C ILE A 117 2.42 -7.29 13.99
N ARG A 118 1.94 -7.57 15.21
CA ARG A 118 0.55 -8.00 15.45
C ARG A 118 -0.48 -7.00 14.96
N GLU A 119 -0.25 -5.70 15.13
CA GLU A 119 -1.17 -4.68 14.58
C GLU A 119 -1.15 -4.69 13.05
N SER A 120 0.02 -4.85 12.42
CA SER A 120 0.12 -4.93 10.96
C SER A 120 -0.58 -6.18 10.39
N GLU A 121 -0.52 -7.31 11.09
CA GLU A 121 -1.23 -8.54 10.71
C GLU A 121 -2.78 -8.39 10.79
N LYS A 122 -3.28 -7.60 11.73
CA LYS A 122 -4.71 -7.33 11.86
C LYS A 122 -5.25 -6.42 10.76
N LEU A 123 -4.40 -5.57 10.20
CA LEU A 123 -4.82 -4.50 9.29
C LEU A 123 -5.51 -5.04 8.04
N GLY A 124 -5.04 -6.17 7.49
CA GLY A 124 -5.66 -6.85 6.36
C GLY A 124 -7.13 -7.18 6.60
N ARG A 125 -7.44 -7.78 7.77
CA ARG A 125 -8.82 -8.09 8.16
C ARG A 125 -9.66 -6.83 8.36
N VAL A 126 -9.11 -5.84 9.08
CA VAL A 126 -9.82 -4.57 9.32
C VAL A 126 -10.17 -3.88 7.99
N TYR A 127 -9.26 -3.87 7.03
CA TYR A 127 -9.50 -3.28 5.72
C TYR A 127 -10.44 -4.14 4.86
N GLY A 128 -10.41 -5.48 5.01
CA GLY A 128 -11.36 -6.36 4.36
C GLY A 128 -12.80 -6.10 4.79
N ASP A 129 -13.03 -6.05 6.12
CA ASP A 129 -14.34 -5.71 6.69
C ASP A 129 -14.82 -4.32 6.25
N LEU A 130 -13.89 -3.36 6.21
CA LEU A 130 -14.16 -2.01 5.72
C LEU A 130 -14.55 -1.99 4.24
N ALA A 131 -13.81 -2.70 3.40
CA ALA A 131 -14.05 -2.76 1.97
C ALA A 131 -15.41 -3.40 1.66
N GLU A 132 -15.80 -4.43 2.39
CA GLU A 132 -17.13 -5.04 2.30
C GLU A 132 -18.23 -4.05 2.64
N ASN A 133 -18.11 -3.34 3.78
CA ASN A 133 -19.06 -2.33 4.22
C ASN A 133 -19.22 -1.17 3.23
N PHE A 134 -18.13 -0.74 2.62
CA PHE A 134 -18.11 0.34 1.63
C PHE A 134 -18.40 -0.14 0.20
N ARG A 135 -18.46 -1.46 -0.04
CA ARG A 135 -18.56 -2.08 -1.37
C ARG A 135 -17.45 -1.62 -2.30
N ILE A 136 -16.22 -1.59 -1.79
CA ILE A 136 -15.00 -1.24 -2.52
C ILE A 136 -14.22 -2.52 -2.85
N ARG A 137 -13.54 -2.53 -3.99
CA ARG A 137 -12.63 -3.61 -4.34
C ARG A 137 -11.44 -3.64 -3.37
N PHE A 138 -11.04 -4.83 -2.97
CA PHE A 138 -10.00 -5.02 -1.96
C PHE A 138 -9.03 -6.14 -2.34
N VAL A 139 -7.78 -5.96 -1.96
CA VAL A 139 -6.73 -7.00 -2.02
C VAL A 139 -5.98 -7.02 -0.70
N ASP A 140 -5.86 -8.21 -0.13
CA ASP A 140 -4.99 -8.47 1.02
C ASP A 140 -3.72 -9.19 0.54
N PRO A 141 -2.56 -8.53 0.55
CA PRO A 141 -1.29 -9.14 0.14
C PRO A 141 -0.61 -9.97 1.24
N ALA A 142 -1.20 -10.14 2.41
CA ALA A 142 -0.61 -10.93 3.49
C ALA A 142 -0.19 -12.35 3.05
N PRO A 143 -0.97 -13.09 2.22
CA PRO A 143 -0.57 -14.41 1.75
C PRO A 143 0.60 -14.42 0.77
N TRP A 144 0.99 -13.26 0.23
CA TRP A 144 2.05 -13.20 -0.79
C TRP A 144 3.47 -13.31 -0.21
N ALA A 145 3.62 -13.23 1.10
CA ALA A 145 4.90 -13.33 1.80
C ALA A 145 5.97 -12.39 1.21
N ILE A 146 5.61 -11.10 1.08
CA ILE A 146 6.49 -10.09 0.47
C ILE A 146 7.80 -9.96 1.26
N PRO A 147 8.97 -10.12 0.62
CA PRO A 147 10.25 -9.94 1.30
C PRO A 147 10.45 -8.53 1.82
N MET A 148 10.63 -8.40 3.14
CA MET A 148 10.92 -7.14 3.81
C MET A 148 12.43 -6.94 3.97
N ALA A 149 12.86 -5.69 3.99
CA ALA A 149 14.24 -5.31 4.27
C ALA A 149 14.58 -5.50 5.77
N TYR A 150 15.83 -5.23 6.14
CA TYR A 150 16.34 -5.41 7.50
C TYR A 150 15.58 -4.65 8.58
N ASP A 151 14.89 -3.58 8.22
CA ASP A 151 14.06 -2.79 9.14
C ASP A 151 12.70 -3.44 9.46
N GLY A 152 12.29 -4.45 8.69
CA GLY A 152 11.02 -5.16 8.86
C GLY A 152 9.79 -4.43 8.32
N VAL A 153 9.95 -3.26 7.68
CA VAL A 153 8.87 -2.37 7.24
C VAL A 153 8.87 -2.17 5.72
N HIS A 154 10.05 -1.93 5.15
CA HIS A 154 10.17 -1.60 3.73
C HIS A 154 10.38 -2.86 2.90
N PHE A 155 9.83 -2.86 1.70
CA PHE A 155 10.05 -3.95 0.74
C PHE A 155 11.52 -3.99 0.32
N THR A 156 12.02 -5.20 0.06
CA THR A 156 13.25 -5.34 -0.72
C THR A 156 12.96 -5.05 -2.20
N GLU A 157 14.01 -4.91 -3.02
CA GLU A 157 13.84 -4.79 -4.47
C GLU A 157 13.06 -5.99 -5.06
N ALA A 158 13.40 -7.21 -4.62
CA ALA A 158 12.64 -8.41 -4.98
C ALA A 158 11.19 -8.35 -4.46
N GLY A 159 10.97 -7.77 -3.28
CA GLY A 159 9.63 -7.57 -2.71
C GLY A 159 8.76 -6.69 -3.59
N HIS A 160 9.31 -5.61 -4.14
CA HIS A 160 8.59 -4.75 -5.09
C HIS A 160 8.18 -5.49 -6.36
N GLN A 161 9.09 -6.30 -6.92
CA GLN A 161 8.78 -7.09 -8.11
C GLN A 161 7.70 -8.14 -7.83
N ILE A 162 7.85 -8.92 -6.76
CA ILE A 162 6.89 -9.96 -6.35
C ILE A 162 5.51 -9.34 -6.10
N PHE A 163 5.44 -8.19 -5.42
CA PHE A 163 4.18 -7.50 -5.17
C PHE A 163 3.44 -7.14 -6.46
N ALA A 164 4.15 -6.59 -7.45
CA ALA A 164 3.57 -6.23 -8.74
C ALA A 164 3.10 -7.45 -9.53
N GLU A 165 3.90 -8.54 -9.54
CA GLU A 165 3.55 -9.79 -10.21
C GLU A 165 2.30 -10.42 -9.60
N ARG A 166 2.23 -10.53 -8.27
CA ARG A 166 1.06 -11.06 -7.57
C ARG A 166 -0.17 -10.21 -7.78
N LEU A 167 -0.05 -8.89 -7.68
CA LEU A 167 -1.16 -7.98 -7.92
C LEU A 167 -1.72 -8.14 -9.34
N LYS A 168 -0.84 -8.26 -10.34
CA LYS A 168 -1.26 -8.52 -11.71
C LYS A 168 -1.96 -9.87 -11.83
N GLU A 169 -1.35 -10.94 -11.29
CA GLU A 169 -1.87 -12.30 -11.41
C GLU A 169 -3.21 -12.50 -10.72
N GLU A 170 -3.41 -11.92 -9.55
CA GLU A 170 -4.59 -12.19 -8.74
C GLU A 170 -5.74 -11.22 -9.01
N TYR A 171 -5.41 -9.98 -9.34
CA TYR A 171 -6.42 -8.96 -9.50
C TYR A 171 -6.65 -8.50 -10.94
N PHE A 172 -5.58 -8.36 -11.73
CA PHE A 172 -5.65 -7.87 -13.10
C PHE A 172 -5.52 -9.01 -14.14
N ARG A 173 -6.07 -10.17 -13.83
CA ARG A 173 -6.15 -11.28 -14.81
C ARG A 173 -6.90 -10.80 -16.05
N ALA A 174 -6.24 -10.92 -17.22
CA ALA A 174 -6.87 -10.68 -18.51
C ALA A 174 -7.84 -11.83 -18.86
#